data_4d193550462ae24201b46ec944eb0118
#
_entry.id   4d193550462ae24201b46ec944eb0118
#
_cell.length_a   1.000
_cell.length_b   1.000
_cell.length_c   1.000
_cell.angle_alpha   90.00
_cell.angle_beta   90.00
_cell.angle_gamma   90.00
#
_symmetry.space_group_name_H-M   'P 1'
#
loop_
_entity.id
_entity.type
_entity.pdbx_description
1 polymer ?
#
loop_
_entity_poly.entity_id
_entity_poly.type
_entity_poly.pdbx_seq_one_letter_code
_entity_poly.pdbx_strand_id
1 'polypeptide(L)'
;MNFDSYIFDFDGTLIDTTTCHVKATQNAFKRLNLDEPAEQAILHTYHLNLYNNFKTLASHELSFYQIEKLIDEYHRCFSNDDIHQSKEYTGISEALQFLHNQKKKIFVLSNKDTLTTQRHLDYLGLSRFITDSLGVCIKNEDKLLCEMIQNLIQKHHLMVGKTVYIGDTAQDIKSANQAHVQTCAVTWGAQSAHELLYENPHYVVNNPEEFLTIL
;
A
#
# COMPACT_ATOMS: atom_id res chain seq x y z
N MET A 1 -21.91 0.10 -8.40
CA MET A 1 -21.60 -1.18 -7.73
C MET A 1 -22.03 -1.12 -6.28
N ASN A 2 -22.45 -2.24 -5.70
CA ASN A 2 -22.92 -2.19 -4.31
C ASN A 2 -22.18 -3.23 -3.49
N PHE A 3 -20.95 -2.88 -3.11
CA PHE A 3 -20.19 -3.64 -2.13
C PHE A 3 -20.61 -3.27 -0.71
N ASP A 4 -20.44 -4.19 0.22
CA ASP A 4 -20.69 -3.97 1.64
C ASP A 4 -19.38 -3.72 2.40
N SER A 5 -18.26 -4.16 1.80
CA SER A 5 -16.93 -4.09 2.40
C SER A 5 -15.87 -3.65 1.38
N TYR A 6 -15.04 -2.71 1.79
CA TYR A 6 -13.96 -2.09 1.02
C TYR A 6 -12.65 -2.30 1.76
N ILE A 7 -11.70 -2.97 1.14
CA ILE A 7 -10.36 -3.19 1.67
C ILE A 7 -9.41 -2.36 0.83
N PHE A 8 -8.77 -1.38 1.41
CA PHE A 8 -7.81 -0.51 0.74
C PHE A 8 -6.39 -0.92 1.08
N ASP A 9 -5.52 -0.96 0.08
CA ASP A 9 -4.10 -0.77 0.32
C ASP A 9 -3.85 0.65 0.84
N PHE A 10 -2.69 0.88 1.42
CA PHE A 10 -2.38 2.12 2.10
C PHE A 10 -1.48 3.05 1.29
N ASP A 11 -0.24 2.61 1.01
CA ASP A 11 0.78 3.41 0.33
C ASP A 11 0.55 3.38 -1.19
N GLY A 12 0.44 4.55 -1.81
CA GLY A 12 0.12 4.64 -3.24
C GLY A 12 -1.38 4.55 -3.54
N THR A 13 -2.20 4.10 -2.59
CA THR A 13 -3.65 3.98 -2.74
C THR A 13 -4.40 5.06 -1.96
N LEU A 14 -4.27 5.11 -0.64
CA LEU A 14 -4.89 6.14 0.21
C LEU A 14 -3.97 7.35 0.39
N ILE A 15 -2.67 7.11 0.54
CA ILE A 15 -1.70 8.17 0.83
C ILE A 15 -0.53 8.14 -0.14
N ASP A 16 -0.05 9.33 -0.46
CA ASP A 16 1.23 9.53 -1.15
C ASP A 16 2.36 9.53 -0.12
N THR A 17 3.15 8.47 -0.12
CA THR A 17 4.34 8.31 0.70
C THR A 17 5.63 8.35 -0.12
N THR A 18 5.57 8.77 -1.36
CA THR A 18 6.70 8.77 -2.30
C THR A 18 7.90 9.54 -1.73
N THR A 19 7.67 10.75 -1.21
CA THR A 19 8.73 11.57 -0.61
C THR A 19 9.36 10.88 0.61
N CYS A 20 8.53 10.24 1.44
CA CYS A 20 8.98 9.50 2.60
C CYS A 20 9.83 8.29 2.20
N HIS A 21 9.37 7.54 1.18
CA HIS A 21 10.11 6.40 0.65
C HIS A 21 11.50 6.80 0.11
N VAL A 22 11.56 7.87 -0.68
CA VAL A 22 12.84 8.39 -1.20
C VAL A 22 13.80 8.70 -0.07
N LYS A 23 13.38 9.50 0.91
CA LYS A 23 14.22 9.89 2.04
C LYS A 23 14.63 8.71 2.91
N ALA A 24 13.70 7.82 3.23
CA ALA A 24 13.99 6.65 4.03
C ALA A 24 15.01 5.74 3.33
N THR A 25 14.87 5.53 2.02
CA THR A 25 15.81 4.77 1.20
C THR A 25 17.21 5.41 1.23
N GLN A 26 17.32 6.70 0.92
CA GLN A 26 18.60 7.42 0.93
C GLN A 26 19.27 7.36 2.31
N ASN A 27 18.51 7.61 3.37
CA ASN A 27 19.02 7.54 4.73
C ASN A 27 19.48 6.13 5.12
N ALA A 28 18.76 5.08 4.72
CA ALA A 28 19.14 3.71 5.00
C ALA A 28 20.48 3.34 4.35
N PHE A 29 20.65 3.67 3.06
CA PHE A 29 21.91 3.47 2.33
C PHE A 29 23.07 4.22 3.01
N LYS A 30 22.87 5.51 3.30
CA LYS A 30 23.87 6.36 3.97
C LYS A 30 24.29 5.82 5.33
N ARG A 31 23.37 5.34 6.16
CA ARG A 31 23.67 4.80 7.50
C ARG A 31 24.45 3.51 7.46
N LEU A 32 24.33 2.73 6.39
CA LEU A 32 25.12 1.52 6.15
C LEU A 32 26.41 1.78 5.36
N ASN A 33 26.79 3.05 5.14
CA ASN A 33 27.94 3.47 4.35
C ASN A 33 27.90 2.91 2.92
N LEU A 34 26.72 2.80 2.33
CA LEU A 34 26.51 2.48 0.92
C LEU A 34 26.35 3.77 0.11
N ASP A 35 26.60 3.69 -1.19
CA ASP A 35 26.37 4.82 -2.10
C ASP A 35 24.89 5.20 -2.10
N GLU A 36 24.60 6.47 -1.83
CA GLU A 36 23.24 7.00 -1.78
C GLU A 36 22.62 6.98 -3.18
N PRO A 37 21.50 6.27 -3.40
CA PRO A 37 20.87 6.22 -4.70
C PRO A 37 20.19 7.54 -5.05
N ALA A 38 20.23 7.89 -6.36
CA ALA A 38 19.55 9.07 -6.86
C ALA A 38 18.03 8.92 -6.72
N GLU A 39 17.34 10.02 -6.40
CA GLU A 39 15.88 10.06 -6.27
C GLU A 39 15.17 9.43 -7.47
N GLN A 40 15.57 9.77 -8.71
CA GLN A 40 14.97 9.22 -9.92
C GLN A 40 15.10 7.68 -10.01
N ALA A 41 16.22 7.12 -9.56
CA ALA A 41 16.40 5.67 -9.53
C ALA A 41 15.46 5.01 -8.51
N ILE A 42 15.29 5.63 -7.35
CA ILE A 42 14.36 5.16 -6.31
C ILE A 42 12.92 5.18 -6.82
N LEU A 43 12.51 6.28 -7.44
CA LEU A 43 11.17 6.42 -8.03
C LEU A 43 10.91 5.40 -9.13
N HIS A 44 11.91 5.10 -9.95
CA HIS A 44 11.79 4.10 -11.01
C HIS A 44 11.59 2.67 -10.47
N THR A 45 12.12 2.38 -9.30
CA THR A 45 12.03 1.06 -8.65
C THR A 45 10.98 0.98 -7.54
N TYR A 46 10.20 2.05 -7.34
CA TYR A 46 9.22 2.18 -6.25
C TYR A 46 8.15 1.08 -6.24
N HIS A 47 7.79 0.57 -7.41
CA HIS A 47 6.83 -0.52 -7.60
C HIS A 47 7.36 -1.91 -7.21
N LEU A 48 8.67 -2.05 -6.97
CA LEU A 48 9.28 -3.31 -6.57
C LEU A 48 9.15 -3.50 -5.05
N ASN A 49 9.11 -4.75 -4.61
CA ASN A 49 9.28 -5.04 -3.19
C ASN A 49 10.66 -4.57 -2.68
N LEU A 50 10.78 -4.27 -1.39
CA LEU A 50 11.98 -3.67 -0.81
C LEU A 50 13.27 -4.47 -1.11
N TYR A 51 13.17 -5.80 -1.13
CA TYR A 51 14.34 -6.65 -1.43
C TYR A 51 14.85 -6.41 -2.85
N ASN A 52 13.96 -6.48 -3.85
CA ASN A 52 14.30 -6.25 -5.26
C ASN A 52 14.65 -4.79 -5.53
N ASN A 53 13.95 -3.85 -4.88
CA ASN A 53 14.26 -2.43 -4.95
C ASN A 53 15.71 -2.16 -4.52
N PHE A 54 16.10 -2.58 -3.33
CA PHE A 54 17.44 -2.33 -2.80
C PHE A 54 18.54 -3.09 -3.54
N LYS A 55 18.25 -4.32 -4.00
CA LYS A 55 19.15 -5.06 -4.87
C LYS A 55 19.42 -4.31 -6.18
N THR A 56 18.41 -3.67 -6.74
CA THR A 56 18.54 -2.90 -8.00
C THR A 56 19.23 -1.57 -7.78
N LEU A 57 18.99 -0.90 -6.64
CA LEU A 57 19.56 0.40 -6.32
C LEU A 57 21.03 0.35 -5.89
N ALA A 58 21.49 -0.79 -5.42
CA ALA A 58 22.88 -0.93 -4.95
C ALA A 58 23.88 -0.81 -6.10
N SER A 59 24.96 -0.05 -5.89
CA SER A 59 26.06 0.14 -6.87
C SER A 59 26.91 -1.11 -7.10
N HIS A 60 26.78 -2.12 -6.23
CA HIS A 60 27.46 -3.42 -6.32
C HIS A 60 26.56 -4.51 -5.74
N GLU A 61 26.90 -5.76 -5.99
CA GLU A 61 26.12 -6.89 -5.49
C GLU A 61 26.17 -6.98 -3.95
N LEU A 62 24.98 -6.93 -3.34
CA LEU A 62 24.80 -7.10 -1.91
C LEU A 62 24.38 -8.54 -1.59
N SER A 63 24.95 -9.10 -0.52
CA SER A 63 24.49 -10.37 0.02
C SER A 63 23.09 -10.26 0.60
N PHE A 64 22.38 -11.39 0.72
CA PHE A 64 21.05 -11.44 1.36
C PHE A 64 21.04 -10.74 2.73
N TYR A 65 22.06 -11.01 3.57
CA TYR A 65 22.17 -10.40 4.90
C TYR A 65 22.33 -8.86 4.86
N GLN A 66 23.05 -8.33 3.88
CA GLN A 66 23.22 -6.89 3.72
C GLN A 66 21.91 -6.23 3.28
N ILE A 67 21.15 -6.88 2.39
CA ILE A 67 19.81 -6.37 1.98
C ILE A 67 18.84 -6.40 3.16
N GLU A 68 18.82 -7.49 3.97
CA GLU A 68 17.98 -7.56 5.18
C GLU A 68 18.31 -6.43 6.17
N LYS A 69 19.59 -6.15 6.40
CA LYS A 69 19.99 -5.00 7.22
C LYS A 69 19.54 -3.66 6.65
N LEU A 70 19.58 -3.53 5.33
CA LEU A 70 19.15 -2.32 4.64
C LEU A 70 17.63 -2.11 4.77
N ILE A 71 16.87 -3.20 4.70
CA ILE A 71 15.43 -3.20 4.94
C ILE A 71 15.11 -2.79 6.40
N ASP A 72 15.82 -3.36 7.37
CA ASP A 72 15.64 -3.01 8.78
C ASP A 72 15.95 -1.52 9.03
N GLU A 73 16.99 -0.98 8.41
CA GLU A 73 17.36 0.43 8.53
C GLU A 73 16.37 1.34 7.81
N TYR A 74 15.87 0.93 6.65
CA TYR A 74 14.78 1.63 5.95
C TYR A 74 13.53 1.77 6.84
N HIS A 75 13.09 0.69 7.47
CA HIS A 75 11.93 0.75 8.37
C HIS A 75 12.17 1.67 9.56
N ARG A 76 13.39 1.73 10.10
CA ARG A 76 13.73 2.69 11.16
C ARG A 76 13.68 4.13 10.67
N CYS A 77 14.18 4.39 9.47
CA CYS A 77 14.14 5.72 8.87
C CYS A 77 12.71 6.12 8.53
N PHE A 78 11.91 5.20 8.02
CA PHE A 78 10.54 5.47 7.61
C PHE A 78 9.60 5.72 8.81
N SER A 79 9.81 5.09 9.96
CA SER A 79 8.90 5.16 11.10
C SER A 79 9.05 6.41 11.97
N ASN A 80 10.18 7.12 11.92
CA ASN A 80 10.50 8.16 12.91
C ASN A 80 10.21 9.60 12.46
N ASP A 81 10.36 9.94 11.17
CA ASP A 81 10.35 11.33 10.72
C ASP A 81 9.26 11.67 9.68
N ASP A 82 8.54 10.68 9.15
CA ASP A 82 7.88 10.84 7.86
C ASP A 82 6.35 10.97 7.89
N ILE A 83 5.72 10.74 9.03
CA ILE A 83 4.25 10.90 9.17
C ILE A 83 3.81 12.30 8.69
N HIS A 84 4.57 13.33 9.04
CA HIS A 84 4.26 14.73 8.69
C HIS A 84 4.45 15.05 7.20
N GLN A 85 5.09 14.19 6.43
CA GLN A 85 5.33 14.37 5.00
C GLN A 85 4.37 13.56 4.13
N SER A 86 3.66 12.59 4.74
CA SER A 86 2.62 11.83 4.07
C SER A 86 1.38 12.70 3.84
N LYS A 87 0.77 12.56 2.68
CA LYS A 87 -0.44 13.28 2.31
C LYS A 87 -1.44 12.29 1.75
N GLU A 88 -2.72 12.47 2.06
CA GLU A 88 -3.75 11.75 1.34
C GLU A 88 -3.81 12.21 -0.13
N TYR A 89 -4.17 11.30 -1.02
CA TYR A 89 -4.52 11.70 -2.38
C TYR A 89 -5.80 12.52 -2.37
N THR A 90 -5.85 13.56 -3.23
CA THR A 90 -7.01 14.46 -3.31
C THR A 90 -8.29 13.67 -3.57
N GLY A 91 -9.30 13.84 -2.70
CA GLY A 91 -10.59 13.15 -2.80
C GLY A 91 -10.72 11.89 -1.94
N ILE A 92 -9.64 11.41 -1.29
CA ILE A 92 -9.69 10.22 -0.43
C ILE A 92 -10.58 10.43 0.80
N SER A 93 -10.41 11.53 1.52
CA SER A 93 -11.27 11.84 2.68
C SER A 93 -12.75 11.88 2.31
N GLU A 94 -13.09 12.50 1.20
CA GLU A 94 -14.45 12.58 0.69
C GLU A 94 -15.00 11.20 0.32
N ALA A 95 -14.19 10.37 -0.35
CA ALA A 95 -14.57 9.01 -0.72
C ALA A 95 -14.80 8.13 0.50
N LEU A 96 -13.88 8.15 1.47
CA LEU A 96 -14.03 7.38 2.72
C LEU A 96 -15.23 7.86 3.54
N GLN A 97 -15.45 9.19 3.63
CA GLN A 97 -16.64 9.74 4.31
C GLN A 97 -17.93 9.32 3.62
N PHE A 98 -17.97 9.32 2.29
CA PHE A 98 -19.13 8.85 1.53
C PHE A 98 -19.44 7.39 1.85
N LEU A 99 -18.46 6.49 1.77
CA LEU A 99 -18.63 5.09 2.10
C LEU A 99 -19.08 4.88 3.56
N HIS A 100 -18.47 5.62 4.49
CA HIS A 100 -18.83 5.58 5.91
C HIS A 100 -20.29 6.01 6.15
N ASN A 101 -20.73 7.07 5.50
CA ASN A 101 -22.12 7.56 5.57
C ASN A 101 -23.12 6.53 5.01
N GLN A 102 -22.70 5.73 4.03
CA GLN A 102 -23.44 4.60 3.47
C GLN A 102 -23.37 3.33 4.36
N LYS A 103 -22.77 3.44 5.56
CA LYS A 103 -22.58 2.33 6.52
C LYS A 103 -21.79 1.16 5.94
N LYS A 104 -20.89 1.42 4.99
CA LYS A 104 -19.98 0.43 4.45
C LYS A 104 -18.86 0.14 5.45
N LYS A 105 -18.37 -1.11 5.45
CA LYS A 105 -17.19 -1.49 6.23
C LYS A 105 -15.93 -1.13 5.45
N ILE A 106 -15.05 -0.37 6.06
CA ILE A 106 -13.81 0.10 5.42
C ILE A 106 -12.62 -0.46 6.19
N PHE A 107 -11.73 -1.12 5.49
CA PHE A 107 -10.54 -1.77 6.04
C PHE A 107 -9.30 -1.25 5.34
N VAL A 108 -8.18 -1.26 6.05
CA VAL A 108 -6.86 -0.95 5.51
C VAL A 108 -5.93 -2.13 5.72
N LEU A 109 -5.30 -2.61 4.64
CA LEU A 109 -4.19 -3.55 4.70
C LEU A 109 -2.93 -2.86 4.21
N SER A 110 -1.81 -3.06 4.89
CA SER A 110 -0.54 -2.42 4.55
C SER A 110 0.64 -3.36 4.78
N ASN A 111 1.67 -3.20 3.95
CA ASN A 111 2.98 -3.82 4.15
C ASN A 111 3.79 -3.16 5.28
N LYS A 112 3.35 -2.04 5.82
CA LYS A 112 3.87 -1.45 7.06
C LYS A 112 3.34 -2.21 8.28
N ASP A 113 4.04 -2.10 9.41
CA ASP A 113 3.49 -2.61 10.66
C ASP A 113 2.20 -1.87 11.06
N THR A 114 1.35 -2.57 11.82
CA THR A 114 0.03 -2.05 12.23
C THR A 114 0.12 -0.73 13.00
N LEU A 115 1.12 -0.57 13.87
CA LEU A 115 1.27 0.65 14.68
C LEU A 115 1.61 1.86 13.82
N THR A 116 2.52 1.70 12.87
CA THR A 116 2.89 2.75 11.92
C THR A 116 1.71 3.13 11.02
N THR A 117 0.98 2.14 10.49
CA THR A 117 -0.23 2.36 9.70
C THR A 117 -1.28 3.15 10.50
N GLN A 118 -1.53 2.74 11.76
CA GLN A 118 -2.49 3.43 12.62
C GLN A 118 -2.10 4.88 12.91
N ARG A 119 -0.82 5.14 13.18
CA ARG A 119 -0.31 6.51 13.42
C ARG A 119 -0.52 7.43 12.20
N HIS A 120 -0.31 6.93 10.99
CA HIS A 120 -0.58 7.70 9.78
C HIS A 120 -2.08 7.99 9.61
N LEU A 121 -2.94 6.96 9.80
CA LEU A 121 -4.38 7.13 9.75
C LEU A 121 -4.88 8.17 10.77
N ASP A 122 -4.32 8.15 11.98
CA ASP A 122 -4.66 9.10 13.06
C ASP A 122 -4.20 10.52 12.69
N TYR A 123 -2.96 10.66 12.23
CA TYR A 123 -2.40 11.95 11.81
C TYR A 123 -3.20 12.62 10.70
N LEU A 124 -3.62 11.84 9.71
CA LEU A 124 -4.44 12.31 8.58
C LEU A 124 -5.93 12.44 8.93
N GLY A 125 -6.34 12.02 10.14
CA GLY A 125 -7.73 12.04 10.56
C GLY A 125 -8.63 11.03 9.84
N LEU A 126 -8.03 10.02 9.18
CA LEU A 126 -8.74 9.00 8.41
C LEU A 126 -9.28 7.86 9.31
N SER A 127 -8.68 7.64 10.48
CA SER A 127 -9.07 6.56 11.42
C SER A 127 -10.56 6.53 11.74
N ARG A 128 -11.21 7.69 11.76
CA ARG A 128 -12.65 7.81 12.04
C ARG A 128 -13.55 7.09 11.04
N PHE A 129 -13.05 6.80 9.84
CA PHE A 129 -13.77 6.10 8.79
C PHE A 129 -13.49 4.60 8.76
N ILE A 130 -12.37 4.18 9.36
CA ILE A 130 -11.82 2.83 9.22
C ILE A 130 -12.43 1.90 10.27
N THR A 131 -12.95 0.76 9.81
CA THR A 131 -13.49 -0.29 10.69
C THR A 131 -12.38 -1.07 11.38
N ASP A 132 -11.33 -1.40 10.65
CA ASP A 132 -10.14 -2.11 11.15
C ASP A 132 -8.96 -1.89 10.21
N SER A 133 -7.75 -1.87 10.76
CA SER A 133 -6.52 -1.78 9.98
C SER A 133 -5.54 -2.87 10.41
N LEU A 134 -4.91 -3.49 9.44
CA LEU A 134 -3.90 -4.51 9.66
C LEU A 134 -2.68 -4.19 8.82
N GLY A 135 -1.55 -4.11 9.47
CA GLY A 135 -0.25 -3.96 8.82
C GLY A 135 0.68 -5.10 9.23
N VAL A 136 1.45 -5.60 8.30
CA VAL A 136 2.44 -6.65 8.56
C VAL A 136 3.72 -6.28 7.83
N CYS A 137 4.81 -6.13 8.58
CA CYS A 137 6.13 -5.97 7.99
C CYS A 137 6.55 -7.29 7.30
N ILE A 138 6.36 -7.33 5.98
CA ILE A 138 6.47 -8.56 5.20
C ILE A 138 7.86 -8.69 4.59
N LYS A 139 8.49 -9.84 4.86
CA LYS A 139 9.73 -10.24 4.18
C LYS A 139 9.51 -11.15 2.95
N ASN A 140 8.29 -11.71 2.76
CA ASN A 140 7.91 -12.57 1.63
C ASN A 140 6.46 -12.29 1.20
N GLU A 141 6.29 -11.46 0.18
CA GLU A 141 5.04 -10.75 -0.14
C GLU A 141 3.95 -11.58 -0.82
N ASP A 142 4.29 -12.53 -1.70
CA ASP A 142 3.32 -13.10 -2.66
C ASP A 142 2.16 -13.91 -2.05
N LYS A 143 2.37 -14.61 -0.94
CA LYS A 143 1.30 -15.38 -0.29
C LYS A 143 0.59 -14.61 0.82
N LEU A 144 1.28 -13.68 1.42
CA LEU A 144 0.86 -13.09 2.68
C LEU A 144 -0.30 -12.10 2.51
N LEU A 145 -0.33 -11.31 1.43
CA LEU A 145 -1.44 -10.37 1.21
C LEU A 145 -2.76 -11.14 0.95
N CYS A 146 -2.72 -12.21 0.16
CA CYS A 146 -3.89 -13.09 -0.02
C CYS A 146 -4.38 -13.66 1.32
N GLU A 147 -3.46 -14.17 2.15
CA GLU A 147 -3.78 -14.69 3.49
C GLU A 147 -4.32 -13.61 4.42
N MET A 148 -3.77 -12.39 4.36
CA MET A 148 -4.27 -11.24 5.13
C MET A 148 -5.71 -10.89 4.74
N ILE A 149 -6.01 -10.84 3.44
CA ILE A 149 -7.37 -10.62 2.94
C ILE A 149 -8.31 -11.71 3.45
N GLN A 150 -7.92 -12.98 3.34
CA GLN A 150 -8.72 -14.11 3.81
C GLN A 150 -8.95 -14.07 5.34
N ASN A 151 -7.92 -13.73 6.12
CA ASN A 151 -8.03 -13.58 7.57
C ASN A 151 -8.97 -12.43 7.95
N LEU A 152 -8.91 -11.30 7.23
CA LEU A 152 -9.82 -10.18 7.44
C LEU A 152 -11.28 -10.57 7.14
N ILE A 153 -11.50 -11.27 6.02
CA ILE A 153 -12.81 -11.79 5.64
C ILE A 153 -13.36 -12.70 6.75
N GLN A 154 -12.56 -13.62 7.24
CA GLN A 154 -12.95 -14.54 8.32
C GLN A 154 -13.22 -13.80 9.64
N LYS A 155 -12.31 -12.93 10.05
CA LYS A 155 -12.40 -12.14 11.30
C LYS A 155 -13.68 -11.30 11.37
N HIS A 156 -14.05 -10.66 10.26
CA HIS A 156 -15.18 -9.74 10.20
C HIS A 156 -16.44 -10.33 9.55
N HIS A 157 -16.44 -11.64 9.25
CA HIS A 157 -17.54 -12.36 8.62
C HIS A 157 -18.03 -11.64 7.34
N LEU A 158 -17.07 -11.28 6.47
CA LEU A 158 -17.37 -10.57 5.24
C LEU A 158 -17.89 -11.53 4.15
N MET A 159 -18.79 -11.05 3.31
CA MET A 159 -19.23 -11.78 2.12
C MET A 159 -18.24 -11.53 0.98
N VAL A 160 -17.54 -12.56 0.52
CA VAL A 160 -16.50 -12.48 -0.53
C VAL A 160 -17.03 -11.76 -1.79
N GLY A 161 -18.20 -12.15 -2.29
CA GLY A 161 -18.83 -11.52 -3.48
C GLY A 161 -19.36 -10.10 -3.25
N LYS A 162 -19.29 -9.57 -2.01
CA LYS A 162 -19.66 -8.20 -1.64
C LYS A 162 -18.48 -7.43 -1.06
N THR A 163 -17.27 -7.94 -1.28
CA THR A 163 -16.02 -7.33 -0.83
C THR A 163 -15.17 -6.96 -2.04
N VAL A 164 -14.63 -5.75 -2.05
CA VAL A 164 -13.69 -5.26 -3.05
C VAL A 164 -12.37 -4.89 -2.38
N TYR A 165 -11.26 -5.28 -3.01
CA TYR A 165 -9.92 -4.84 -2.66
C TYR A 165 -9.48 -3.76 -3.63
N ILE A 166 -8.92 -2.68 -3.12
CA ILE A 166 -8.48 -1.51 -3.88
C ILE A 166 -6.97 -1.33 -3.66
N GLY A 167 -6.20 -1.33 -4.73
CA GLY A 167 -4.74 -1.19 -4.68
C GLY A 167 -4.14 -0.65 -5.97
N ASP A 168 -2.88 -0.25 -5.89
CA ASP A 168 -2.14 0.43 -6.97
C ASP A 168 -1.00 -0.39 -7.57
N THR A 169 -0.86 -1.66 -7.15
CA THR A 169 0.15 -2.57 -7.69
C THR A 169 -0.44 -3.83 -8.32
N ALA A 170 0.26 -4.41 -9.28
CA ALA A 170 -0.07 -5.70 -9.87
C ALA A 170 -0.16 -6.81 -8.80
N GLN A 171 0.68 -6.72 -7.75
CA GLN A 171 0.65 -7.65 -6.63
C GLN A 171 -0.65 -7.56 -5.83
N ASP A 172 -1.20 -6.36 -5.63
CA ASP A 172 -2.51 -6.14 -5.00
C ASP A 172 -3.61 -6.88 -5.74
N ILE A 173 -3.69 -6.63 -7.05
CA ILE A 173 -4.72 -7.20 -7.91
C ILE A 173 -4.59 -8.72 -7.96
N LYS A 174 -3.38 -9.24 -8.14
CA LYS A 174 -3.10 -10.68 -8.15
C LYS A 174 -3.49 -11.36 -6.83
N SER A 175 -3.09 -10.79 -5.69
CA SER A 175 -3.37 -11.35 -4.37
C SER A 175 -4.86 -11.32 -4.04
N ALA A 176 -5.55 -10.23 -4.39
CA ALA A 176 -6.99 -10.11 -4.18
C ALA A 176 -7.78 -11.05 -5.10
N ASN A 177 -7.35 -11.25 -6.36
CA ASN A 177 -7.91 -12.26 -7.25
C ASN A 177 -7.75 -13.68 -6.67
N GLN A 178 -6.59 -14.00 -6.08
CA GLN A 178 -6.35 -15.27 -5.40
C GLN A 178 -7.22 -15.45 -4.15
N ALA A 179 -7.54 -14.37 -3.46
CA ALA A 179 -8.48 -14.36 -2.33
C ALA A 179 -9.96 -14.40 -2.76
N HIS A 180 -10.23 -14.41 -4.07
CA HIS A 180 -11.57 -14.45 -4.69
C HIS A 180 -12.46 -13.25 -4.36
N VAL A 181 -11.90 -12.12 -3.95
CA VAL A 181 -12.63 -10.86 -3.81
C VAL A 181 -12.64 -10.08 -5.13
N GLN A 182 -13.54 -9.13 -5.26
CA GLN A 182 -13.50 -8.20 -6.39
C GLN A 182 -12.29 -7.29 -6.27
N THR A 183 -11.73 -6.84 -7.39
CA THR A 183 -10.51 -6.03 -7.45
C THR A 183 -10.75 -4.71 -8.15
N CYS A 184 -10.20 -3.66 -7.59
CA CYS A 184 -10.22 -2.32 -8.16
C CYS A 184 -8.78 -1.78 -8.22
N ALA A 185 -8.25 -1.60 -9.41
CA ALA A 185 -6.96 -0.98 -9.63
C ALA A 185 -7.10 0.54 -9.62
N VAL A 186 -6.21 1.23 -8.91
CA VAL A 186 -6.09 2.69 -8.92
C VAL A 186 -4.82 3.09 -9.68
N THR A 187 -4.93 4.12 -10.55
CA THR A 187 -3.85 4.45 -11.49
C THR A 187 -3.02 5.67 -11.08
N TRP A 188 -3.28 6.24 -9.90
CA TRP A 188 -2.51 7.38 -9.37
C TRP A 188 -1.32 6.97 -8.50
N GLY A 189 -1.16 5.67 -8.21
CA GLY A 189 -0.13 5.13 -7.32
C GLY A 189 1.18 4.74 -8.03
N ALA A 190 1.81 3.66 -7.56
CA ALA A 190 3.16 3.25 -7.96
C ALA A 190 3.26 2.68 -9.38
N GLN A 191 2.22 1.98 -9.85
CA GLN A 191 2.26 1.30 -11.16
C GLN A 191 1.35 1.93 -12.19
N SER A 192 1.77 1.83 -13.46
CA SER A 192 1.00 2.33 -14.59
C SER A 192 -0.28 1.52 -14.83
N ALA A 193 -1.29 2.16 -15.44
CA ALA A 193 -2.52 1.47 -15.84
C ALA A 193 -2.25 0.22 -16.69
N HIS A 194 -1.22 0.23 -17.54
CA HIS A 194 -0.87 -0.91 -18.40
C HIS A 194 -0.42 -2.12 -17.58
N GLU A 195 0.43 -1.90 -16.55
CA GLU A 195 0.91 -2.97 -15.67
C GLU A 195 -0.24 -3.55 -14.84
N LEU A 196 -1.11 -2.69 -14.32
CA LEU A 196 -2.27 -3.10 -13.52
C LEU A 196 -3.27 -3.92 -14.32
N LEU A 197 -3.54 -3.53 -15.58
CA LEU A 197 -4.47 -4.24 -16.48
C LEU A 197 -4.00 -5.66 -16.82
N TYR A 198 -2.69 -5.94 -16.76
CA TYR A 198 -2.14 -7.26 -17.02
C TYR A 198 -2.67 -8.31 -16.00
N GLU A 199 -2.95 -7.89 -14.76
CA GLU A 199 -3.50 -8.76 -13.70
C GLU A 199 -5.04 -8.88 -13.73
N ASN A 200 -5.69 -8.34 -14.77
CA ASN A 200 -7.14 -8.42 -15.01
C ASN A 200 -7.98 -7.93 -13.81
N PRO A 201 -7.83 -6.68 -13.36
CA PRO A 201 -8.68 -6.12 -12.33
C PRO A 201 -10.14 -6.06 -12.80
N HIS A 202 -11.10 -6.26 -11.88
CA HIS A 202 -12.52 -6.13 -12.20
C HIS A 202 -12.92 -4.69 -12.53
N TYR A 203 -12.23 -3.72 -11.91
CA TYR A 203 -12.47 -2.28 -12.05
C TYR A 203 -11.16 -1.53 -12.11
N VAL A 204 -11.17 -0.39 -12.81
CA VAL A 204 -10.05 0.56 -12.85
C VAL A 204 -10.59 1.95 -12.58
N VAL A 205 -9.91 2.68 -11.71
CA VAL A 205 -10.27 4.04 -11.28
C VAL A 205 -9.05 4.94 -11.44
N ASN A 206 -9.24 6.11 -12.05
CA ASN A 206 -8.12 6.99 -12.40
C ASN A 206 -7.91 8.15 -11.42
N ASN A 207 -8.91 8.43 -10.59
CA ASN A 207 -8.83 9.42 -9.51
C ASN A 207 -9.80 9.03 -8.39
N PRO A 208 -9.56 9.45 -7.13
CA PRO A 208 -10.42 9.10 -6.00
C PRO A 208 -11.86 9.58 -6.11
N GLU A 209 -12.13 10.65 -6.85
CA GLU A 209 -13.49 11.17 -7.05
C GLU A 209 -14.39 10.19 -7.82
N GLU A 210 -13.80 9.33 -8.66
CA GLU A 210 -14.54 8.28 -9.36
C GLU A 210 -15.16 7.26 -8.41
N PHE A 211 -14.64 7.09 -7.20
CA PHE A 211 -15.25 6.23 -6.19
C PHE A 211 -16.68 6.70 -5.84
N LEU A 212 -16.95 8.01 -5.88
CA LEU A 212 -18.26 8.55 -5.59
C LEU A 212 -19.31 8.18 -6.65
N THR A 213 -18.88 7.81 -7.84
CA THR A 213 -19.75 7.50 -8.99
C THR A 213 -19.82 6.00 -9.28
N ILE A 214 -18.77 5.27 -8.95
CA ILE A 214 -18.62 3.83 -9.26
C ILE A 214 -19.03 2.96 -8.07
N LEU A 215 -18.83 3.43 -6.87
CA LEU A 215 -19.14 2.73 -5.62
C LEU A 215 -20.52 3.10 -5.09
#